data_e7e2ec2a25a0e06c7122aee705d9884d
#
_entry.id   e7e2ec2a25a0e06c7122aee705d9884d
#
_cell.length_a   1.000
_cell.length_b   1.000
_cell.length_c   1.000
_cell.angle_alpha   90.00
_cell.angle_beta   90.00
_cell.angle_gamma   90.00
#
_symmetry.space_group_name_H-M   'P 1'
#
loop_
_entity.id
_entity.type
_entity.pdbx_description
1 polymer ?
#
loop_
_entity_poly.entity_id
_entity_poly.type
_entity_poly.pdbx_seq_one_letter_code
_entity_poly.pdbx_strand_id
1 'polypeptide(L)'
;MTAEAAADIVRKAYHAFNTGDLDLFSTLSSEKLTWQTPGQSPIAGIRDGREAVYEQYGTYLGETQGTFRAELLYVTANGNGQVVGVHRNTGQRNGKTLDTMCCITFEVADGKIMSGKEHFFDLHNWDQFWV
;
A
#
# COMPACT_ATOMS: atom_id res chain seq x y z
N MET A 1 9.52 -5.46 -19.75
CA MET A 1 8.73 -4.28 -19.32
C MET A 1 9.67 -3.15 -18.98
N THR A 2 9.39 -1.93 -19.44
CA THR A 2 10.22 -0.77 -19.14
C THR A 2 10.02 -0.30 -17.71
N ALA A 3 10.98 0.48 -17.21
CA ALA A 3 10.85 1.13 -15.89
C ALA A 3 9.57 1.98 -15.81
N GLU A 4 9.28 2.76 -16.87
CA GLU A 4 8.10 3.62 -16.88
C GLU A 4 6.80 2.82 -16.90
N ALA A 5 6.74 1.71 -17.64
CA ALA A 5 5.56 0.85 -17.65
C ALA A 5 5.30 0.23 -16.28
N ALA A 6 6.36 -0.21 -15.59
CA ALA A 6 6.23 -0.76 -14.24
C ALA A 6 5.79 0.32 -13.23
N ALA A 7 6.37 1.52 -13.34
CA ALA A 7 5.97 2.66 -12.50
C ALA A 7 4.49 3.03 -12.71
N ASP A 8 4.02 2.97 -13.95
CA ASP A 8 2.63 3.27 -14.28
C ASP A 8 1.64 2.30 -13.63
N ILE A 9 1.99 1.02 -13.58
CA ILE A 9 1.18 0.02 -12.89
C ILE A 9 1.01 0.40 -11.42
N VAL A 10 2.10 0.81 -10.78
CA VAL A 10 2.07 1.22 -9.37
C VAL A 10 1.25 2.50 -9.17
N ARG A 11 1.40 3.49 -10.06
CA ARG A 11 0.57 4.72 -10.01
C ARG A 11 -0.93 4.38 -10.08
N LYS A 12 -1.30 3.49 -10.99
CA LYS A 12 -2.69 3.05 -11.13
C LYS A 12 -3.18 2.29 -9.90
N ALA A 13 -2.30 1.51 -9.26
CA ALA A 13 -2.65 0.80 -8.05
C ALA A 13 -2.93 1.76 -6.88
N TYR A 14 -2.15 2.83 -6.73
CA TYR A 14 -2.44 3.87 -5.74
C TYR A 14 -3.78 4.55 -6.02
N HIS A 15 -4.07 4.84 -7.28
CA HIS A 15 -5.36 5.41 -7.66
C HIS A 15 -6.51 4.48 -7.31
N ALA A 16 -6.38 3.19 -7.65
CA ALA A 16 -7.38 2.19 -7.31
C ALA A 16 -7.62 2.11 -5.81
N PHE A 17 -6.54 2.12 -5.02
CA PHE A 17 -6.63 2.11 -3.56
C PHE A 17 -7.39 3.34 -3.04
N ASN A 18 -7.02 4.54 -3.50
CA ASN A 18 -7.62 5.78 -2.99
C ASN A 18 -9.07 5.98 -3.45
N THR A 19 -9.49 5.31 -4.51
CA THR A 19 -10.87 5.38 -5.01
C THR A 19 -11.72 4.17 -4.63
N GLY A 20 -11.13 3.17 -3.96
CA GLY A 20 -11.84 1.95 -3.58
C GLY A 20 -12.19 1.06 -4.77
N ASP A 21 -11.46 1.17 -5.87
CA ASP A 21 -11.72 0.41 -7.09
C ASP A 21 -11.00 -0.94 -7.06
N LEU A 22 -11.62 -1.92 -6.41
CA LEU A 22 -11.03 -3.25 -6.28
C LEU A 22 -10.95 -3.99 -7.62
N ASP A 23 -11.87 -3.72 -8.54
CA ASP A 23 -11.83 -4.34 -9.86
C ASP A 23 -10.58 -3.88 -10.62
N LEU A 24 -10.29 -2.59 -10.60
CA LEU A 24 -9.08 -2.07 -11.21
C LEU A 24 -7.84 -2.67 -10.53
N PHE A 25 -7.79 -2.68 -9.20
CA PHE A 25 -6.66 -3.24 -8.46
C PHE A 25 -6.43 -4.71 -8.82
N SER A 26 -7.50 -5.48 -9.02
CA SER A 26 -7.39 -6.88 -9.39
C SER A 26 -6.75 -7.09 -10.76
N THR A 27 -6.91 -6.14 -11.69
CA THR A 27 -6.25 -6.22 -13.01
C THR A 27 -4.77 -5.88 -12.95
N LEU A 28 -4.34 -5.17 -11.89
CA LEU A 28 -2.96 -4.70 -11.72
C LEU A 28 -2.11 -5.59 -10.82
N SER A 29 -2.72 -6.58 -10.16
CA SER A 29 -2.06 -7.39 -9.15
C SER A 29 -2.28 -8.88 -9.39
N SER A 30 -1.33 -9.69 -8.91
CA SER A 30 -1.44 -11.15 -8.94
C SER A 30 -2.43 -11.62 -7.87
N GLU A 31 -3.14 -12.72 -8.14
CA GLU A 31 -3.93 -13.41 -7.13
C GLU A 31 -3.07 -13.86 -5.94
N LYS A 32 -1.78 -14.11 -6.21
CA LYS A 32 -0.79 -14.52 -5.21
C LYS A 32 -0.06 -13.35 -4.59
N LEU A 33 -0.57 -12.14 -4.76
CA LEU A 33 0.01 -10.94 -4.16
C LEU A 33 0.32 -11.16 -2.69
N THR A 34 1.54 -10.78 -2.27
CA THR A 34 1.91 -10.76 -0.86
C THR A 34 2.13 -9.33 -0.41
N TRP A 35 1.85 -9.05 0.85
CA TRP A 35 1.97 -7.71 1.41
C TRP A 35 2.54 -7.79 2.81
N GLN A 36 3.54 -6.97 3.10
CA GLN A 36 4.16 -6.94 4.41
C GLN A 36 4.02 -5.56 5.03
N THR A 37 3.44 -5.52 6.23
CA THR A 37 3.32 -4.32 7.05
C THR A 37 4.18 -4.52 8.30
N PRO A 38 5.20 -3.68 8.52
CA PRO A 38 6.09 -3.82 9.68
C PRO A 38 5.43 -3.30 10.95
N GLY A 39 6.12 -3.50 12.07
CA GLY A 39 5.73 -2.93 13.35
C GLY A 39 5.11 -3.94 14.28
N GLN A 40 4.48 -3.43 15.33
CA GLN A 40 3.90 -4.22 16.42
C GLN A 40 2.42 -3.92 16.63
N SER A 41 1.78 -3.18 15.72
CA SER A 41 0.36 -2.88 15.79
C SER A 41 -0.48 -4.11 15.43
N PRO A 42 -1.79 -4.08 15.72
CA PRO A 42 -2.69 -5.18 15.34
C PRO A 42 -2.75 -5.44 13.83
N ILE A 43 -2.36 -4.47 13.00
CA ILE A 43 -2.37 -4.61 11.54
C ILE A 43 -1.02 -5.04 10.97
N ALA A 44 0.01 -5.21 11.80
CA ALA A 44 1.33 -5.66 11.35
C ALA A 44 1.28 -7.12 10.89
N GLY A 45 2.19 -7.50 10.02
CA GLY A 45 2.36 -8.87 9.57
C GLY A 45 2.38 -9.03 8.07
N ILE A 46 2.38 -10.27 7.64
CA ILE A 46 2.40 -10.66 6.23
C ILE A 46 1.00 -11.09 5.81
N ARG A 47 0.51 -10.53 4.71
CA ARG A 47 -0.75 -10.95 4.06
C ARG A 47 -0.38 -11.77 2.83
N ASP A 48 -0.89 -12.99 2.78
CA ASP A 48 -0.59 -13.92 1.70
C ASP A 48 -1.84 -14.11 0.83
N GLY A 49 -1.77 -13.63 -0.39
CA GLY A 49 -2.88 -13.63 -1.32
C GLY A 49 -3.63 -12.31 -1.39
N ARG A 50 -4.17 -12.03 -2.57
CA ARG A 50 -4.87 -10.76 -2.85
C ARG A 50 -6.06 -10.54 -1.91
N GLU A 51 -6.82 -11.61 -1.58
CA GLU A 51 -7.96 -11.50 -0.68
C GLU A 51 -7.54 -11.03 0.72
N ALA A 52 -6.41 -11.52 1.24
CA ALA A 52 -5.92 -11.09 2.53
C ALA A 52 -5.51 -9.61 2.51
N VAL A 53 -4.99 -9.13 1.38
CA VAL A 53 -4.66 -7.70 1.19
C VAL A 53 -5.93 -6.87 1.17
N TYR A 54 -7.00 -7.34 0.54
CA TYR A 54 -8.30 -6.66 0.55
C TYR A 54 -8.87 -6.55 1.97
N GLU A 55 -8.71 -7.58 2.78
CA GLU A 55 -9.16 -7.55 4.18
C GLU A 55 -8.41 -6.47 4.96
N GLN A 56 -7.09 -6.34 4.76
CA GLN A 56 -6.29 -5.29 5.38
C GLN A 56 -6.76 -3.90 4.94
N TYR A 57 -7.03 -3.73 3.66
CA TYR A 57 -7.56 -2.47 3.13
C TYR A 57 -8.90 -2.12 3.79
N GLY A 58 -9.78 -3.12 3.93
CA GLY A 58 -11.05 -2.94 4.63
C GLY A 58 -10.87 -2.55 6.08
N THR A 59 -9.86 -3.09 6.75
CA THR A 59 -9.53 -2.70 8.13
C THR A 59 -9.08 -1.25 8.22
N TYR A 60 -8.23 -0.80 7.30
CA TYR A 60 -7.82 0.60 7.26
C TYR A 60 -9.02 1.54 7.13
N LEU A 61 -9.93 1.23 6.21
CA LEU A 61 -11.11 2.07 5.99
C LEU A 61 -12.10 2.00 7.14
N GLY A 62 -12.35 0.79 7.66
CA GLY A 62 -13.29 0.61 8.76
C GLY A 62 -12.85 1.28 10.03
N GLU A 63 -11.57 1.11 10.41
CA GLU A 63 -11.02 1.68 11.64
C GLU A 63 -10.89 3.20 11.58
N THR A 64 -10.79 3.78 10.39
CA THR A 64 -10.67 5.22 10.20
C THR A 64 -11.97 5.87 9.72
N GLN A 65 -13.06 5.12 9.64
CA GLN A 65 -14.34 5.59 9.13
C GLN A 65 -14.21 6.23 7.74
N GLY A 66 -13.42 5.61 6.89
CA GLY A 66 -13.21 6.05 5.52
C GLY A 66 -12.26 7.22 5.33
N THR A 67 -11.56 7.66 6.38
CA THR A 67 -10.66 8.83 6.27
C THR A 67 -9.25 8.47 5.80
N PHE A 68 -8.89 7.18 5.82
CA PHE A 68 -7.53 6.76 5.45
C PHE A 68 -7.23 7.08 3.99
N ARG A 69 -6.07 7.71 3.75
CA ARG A 69 -5.58 8.03 2.40
C ARG A 69 -4.10 7.73 2.30
N ALA A 70 -3.68 7.39 1.08
CA ALA A 70 -2.28 7.22 0.73
C ALA A 70 -1.99 8.11 -0.48
N GLU A 71 -1.61 9.36 -0.21
CA GLU A 71 -1.31 10.34 -1.27
C GLU A 71 0.04 10.04 -1.88
N LEU A 72 0.06 9.58 -3.11
CA LEU A 72 1.30 9.28 -3.83
C LEU A 72 2.05 10.56 -4.15
N LEU A 73 3.31 10.63 -3.75
CA LEU A 73 4.17 11.78 -4.00
C LEU A 73 5.06 11.56 -5.22
N TYR A 74 5.71 10.39 -5.30
CA TYR A 74 6.49 10.02 -6.49
C TYR A 74 6.72 8.53 -6.54
N VAL A 75 7.04 8.05 -7.75
CA VAL A 75 7.36 6.65 -8.03
C VAL A 75 8.68 6.60 -8.78
N THR A 76 9.53 5.63 -8.44
CA THR A 76 10.76 5.38 -9.19
C THR A 76 10.89 3.87 -9.42
N ALA A 77 11.54 3.50 -10.53
CA ALA A 77 11.70 2.11 -10.92
C ALA A 77 13.08 1.89 -11.52
N ASN A 78 13.60 0.68 -11.36
CA ASN A 78 14.98 0.35 -11.79
C ASN A 78 15.06 -0.34 -13.15
N GLY A 79 13.92 -0.65 -13.78
CA GLY A 79 13.90 -1.38 -15.05
C GLY A 79 14.03 -2.89 -14.92
N ASN A 80 14.13 -3.42 -13.70
CA ASN A 80 14.27 -4.85 -13.42
C ASN A 80 13.11 -5.40 -12.58
N GLY A 81 11.97 -4.71 -12.57
CA GLY A 81 10.79 -5.15 -11.83
C GLY A 81 10.67 -4.58 -10.42
N GLN A 82 11.68 -3.90 -9.89
CA GLN A 82 11.57 -3.24 -8.60
C GLN A 82 11.07 -1.80 -8.80
N VAL A 83 10.02 -1.46 -8.04
CA VAL A 83 9.41 -0.13 -8.07
C VAL A 83 9.25 0.36 -6.64
N VAL A 84 9.54 1.63 -6.41
CA VAL A 84 9.33 2.26 -5.11
C VAL A 84 8.32 3.39 -5.26
N GLY A 85 7.25 3.33 -4.46
CA GLY A 85 6.31 4.43 -4.32
C GLY A 85 6.49 5.10 -2.98
N VAL A 86 6.59 6.43 -2.97
CA VAL A 86 6.65 7.22 -1.73
C VAL A 86 5.34 7.97 -1.60
N HIS A 87 4.69 7.81 -0.44
CA HIS A 87 3.39 8.41 -0.22
C HIS A 87 3.25 8.94 1.21
N ARG A 88 2.24 9.79 1.38
CA ARG A 88 1.85 10.32 2.68
C ARG A 88 0.57 9.62 3.12
N ASN A 89 0.59 9.03 4.30
CA ASN A 89 -0.60 8.44 4.92
C ASN A 89 -1.26 9.47 5.83
N THR A 90 -2.56 9.65 5.65
CA THR A 90 -3.37 10.49 6.53
C THR A 90 -4.64 9.75 6.92
N GLY A 91 -5.19 10.11 8.08
CA GLY A 91 -6.43 9.52 8.56
C GLY A 91 -6.70 9.91 10.00
N GLN A 92 -7.88 9.50 10.47
CA GLN A 92 -8.29 9.76 11.85
C GLN A 92 -8.94 8.53 12.45
N ARG A 93 -8.65 8.27 13.71
CA ARG A 93 -9.16 7.10 14.41
C ARG A 93 -9.16 7.37 15.92
N ASN A 94 -10.33 7.24 16.56
CA ASN A 94 -10.45 7.34 18.02
C ASN A 94 -9.78 8.60 18.61
N GLY A 95 -9.99 9.76 17.98
CA GLY A 95 -9.39 11.01 18.42
C GLY A 95 -7.91 11.18 18.06
N LYS A 96 -7.31 10.22 17.38
CA LYS A 96 -5.92 10.28 16.90
C LYS A 96 -5.89 10.72 15.45
N THR A 97 -4.86 11.46 15.07
CA THR A 97 -4.62 11.87 13.69
C THR A 97 -3.36 11.19 13.18
N LEU A 98 -3.47 10.54 12.03
CA LEU A 98 -2.33 9.98 11.32
C LEU A 98 -1.85 10.98 10.28
N ASP A 99 -0.55 11.23 10.27
CA ASP A 99 0.11 11.99 9.23
C ASP A 99 1.57 11.53 9.18
N THR A 100 1.86 10.56 8.35
CA THR A 100 3.18 9.96 8.27
C THR A 100 3.53 9.61 6.83
N MET A 101 4.84 9.58 6.57
CA MET A 101 5.37 9.18 5.27
C MET A 101 5.67 7.69 5.26
N CYS A 102 5.50 7.09 4.10
CA CYS A 102 5.77 5.68 3.88
C CYS A 102 6.35 5.50 2.49
N CYS A 103 7.28 4.56 2.34
CA CYS A 103 7.59 4.05 1.02
C CYS A 103 7.22 2.58 0.94
N ILE A 104 6.76 2.18 -0.23
CA ILE A 104 6.47 0.78 -0.51
C ILE A 104 7.43 0.30 -1.59
N THR A 105 8.09 -0.83 -1.34
CA THR A 105 8.88 -1.50 -2.36
C THR A 105 8.02 -2.57 -3.00
N PHE A 106 7.84 -2.47 -4.32
CA PHE A 106 7.02 -3.40 -5.10
C PHE A 106 7.89 -4.28 -5.98
N GLU A 107 7.45 -5.52 -6.15
CA GLU A 107 7.94 -6.38 -7.23
C GLU A 107 6.85 -6.45 -8.30
N VAL A 108 7.20 -6.11 -9.53
CA VAL A 108 6.30 -6.13 -10.68
C VAL A 108 6.85 -7.12 -11.71
N ALA A 109 6.04 -8.08 -12.12
CA ALA A 109 6.40 -9.07 -13.12
C ALA A 109 5.17 -9.40 -13.96
N ASP A 110 5.37 -9.63 -15.25
CA ASP A 110 4.31 -10.01 -16.19
C ASP A 110 3.15 -9.02 -16.18
N GLY A 111 3.45 -7.74 -16.00
CA GLY A 111 2.46 -6.68 -15.99
C GLY A 111 1.63 -6.57 -14.71
N LYS A 112 2.04 -7.25 -13.64
CA LYS A 112 1.28 -7.29 -12.39
C LYS A 112 2.18 -7.09 -11.18
N ILE A 113 1.61 -6.47 -10.14
CA ILE A 113 2.27 -6.36 -8.83
C ILE A 113 2.23 -7.72 -8.16
N MET A 114 3.40 -8.24 -7.81
CA MET A 114 3.56 -9.54 -7.16
C MET A 114 3.71 -9.42 -5.66
N SER A 115 4.29 -8.33 -5.18
CA SER A 115 4.46 -8.10 -3.75
C SER A 115 4.61 -6.62 -3.44
N GLY A 116 4.28 -6.26 -2.20
CA GLY A 116 4.52 -4.94 -1.63
C GLY A 116 5.01 -5.06 -0.20
N LYS A 117 5.99 -4.23 0.16
CA LYS A 117 6.51 -4.13 1.52
C LYS A 117 6.50 -2.67 1.93
N GLU A 118 5.85 -2.39 3.06
CA GLU A 118 5.73 -1.03 3.58
C GLU A 118 6.94 -0.70 4.48
N HIS A 119 7.43 0.53 4.37
CA HIS A 119 8.55 1.05 5.17
C HIS A 119 8.17 2.45 5.65
N PHE A 120 7.88 2.59 6.94
CA PHE A 120 7.41 3.85 7.49
C PHE A 120 8.58 4.72 7.93
N PHE A 121 8.51 6.01 7.63
CA PHE A 121 9.52 6.97 8.05
C PHE A 121 9.50 7.16 9.56
N ASP A 122 8.32 7.01 10.18
CA ASP A 122 8.14 7.02 11.63
C ASP A 122 7.26 5.84 12.03
N LEU A 123 7.91 4.69 12.22
CA LEU A 123 7.20 3.45 12.53
C LEU A 123 6.48 3.53 13.88
N HIS A 124 7.08 4.20 14.87
CA HIS A 124 6.47 4.37 16.18
C HIS A 124 5.13 5.10 16.06
N ASN A 125 5.10 6.21 15.32
CA ASN A 125 3.87 6.98 15.10
C ASN A 125 2.80 6.13 14.39
N TRP A 126 3.20 5.37 13.38
CA TRP A 126 2.30 4.46 12.67
C TRP A 126 1.70 3.44 13.63
N ASP A 127 2.54 2.77 14.43
CA ASP A 127 2.06 1.75 15.38
C ASP A 127 1.11 2.33 16.42
N GLN A 128 1.41 3.52 16.94
CA GLN A 128 0.59 4.16 17.97
C GLN A 128 -0.80 4.58 17.46
N PHE A 129 -0.91 4.86 16.18
CA PHE A 129 -2.20 5.24 15.60
C PHE A 129 -3.22 4.09 15.66
N TRP A 130 -2.77 2.85 15.52
CA TRP A 130 -3.64 1.69 15.40
C TRP A 130 -3.98 0.99 16.72
N VAL A 131 -3.45 1.47 17.83
CA VAL A 131 -3.76 0.90 19.15
C VAL A 131 -4.87 1.61 19.90
#